data_e90c31151e4c2508882f48338a0a7f23
#
_entry.id   e90c31151e4c2508882f48338a0a7f23
#
_cell.length_a   1.000
_cell.length_b   1.000
_cell.length_c   1.000
_cell.angle_alpha   90.00
_cell.angle_beta   90.00
_cell.angle_gamma   90.00
#
_symmetry.space_group_name_H-M   'P 1'
#
loop_
_entity.id
_entity.type
_entity.pdbx_description
1 polymer ?
#
loop_
_entity_poly.entity_id
_entity_poly.type
_entity_poly.pdbx_seq_one_letter_code
_entity_poly.pdbx_strand_id
1 'polypeptide(L)'
;KQTCDQVSAILAARKATRDFKPAALSAYDAAAMLPKSSLDGMRETVIKEGDLSQTLRRQLGLNDSEQLDCAGVLKRLGGQDHAEQFTPVTRVAAHAWLAKLSAEQRQELCTAYEPLVGLELATRVKGNKNCYQDFPYDAQFVYRFRLEASAYKSNSEEQEALQALKNVLLPLWRAHGEPSSYGVLLLADGDRMGELLDKANDVNTHQTITAALSDFAGSVAATMREFNGHCIYAGGDDVLGFVPLHEAYDCAQSLAQRFHQALAPVAKELHATAPTLSVGLAISHINTPLGHVRQLAQQAEKFAKGDHVEKADLQRNALGITLAIRSGNTTHMRLRWDDQNAHQALQKWVEAYLHKTIPSRVAYDTREVYLRTDFHTMDPQDDLLEKIRRAEFKLMLMKARTNEGKVLAEDLIQALNERALKVGSLNDLATELIIARWLAAKTQKDLGKV
;
A
#
# COMPACT_ATOMS: atom_id res chain seq x y z
N LYS A 1 -16.78 -35.73 -1.52
CA LYS A 1 -17.47 -34.55 -2.06
C LYS A 1 -18.83 -34.37 -1.39
N GLN A 2 -19.73 -35.33 -1.44
CA GLN A 2 -21.11 -35.25 -0.87
C GLN A 2 -21.11 -34.92 0.65
N THR A 3 -20.18 -35.49 1.44
CA THR A 3 -20.03 -35.20 2.87
C THR A 3 -19.52 -33.79 3.11
N CYS A 4 -18.54 -33.31 2.31
CA CYS A 4 -18.02 -31.94 2.40
C CYS A 4 -19.10 -30.90 2.03
N ASP A 5 -19.90 -31.18 1.01
CA ASP A 5 -21.02 -30.32 0.61
C ASP A 5 -22.10 -30.25 1.73
N GLN A 6 -22.38 -31.36 2.39
CA GLN A 6 -23.29 -31.37 3.54
C GLN A 6 -22.75 -30.58 4.73
N VAL A 7 -21.47 -30.76 5.09
CA VAL A 7 -20.83 -30.01 6.18
C VAL A 7 -20.80 -28.52 5.85
N SER A 8 -20.47 -28.13 4.61
CA SER A 8 -20.49 -26.76 4.15
C SER A 8 -21.89 -26.15 4.21
N ALA A 9 -22.92 -26.89 3.82
CA ALA A 9 -24.32 -26.45 3.93
C ALA A 9 -24.76 -26.26 5.40
N ILE A 10 -24.38 -27.16 6.29
CA ILE A 10 -24.64 -27.03 7.73
C ILE A 10 -23.93 -25.81 8.31
N LEU A 11 -22.66 -25.61 7.95
CA LEU A 11 -21.88 -24.45 8.40
C LEU A 11 -22.49 -23.13 7.89
N ALA A 12 -22.92 -23.09 6.63
CA ALA A 12 -23.58 -21.92 6.05
C ALA A 12 -24.92 -21.65 6.74
N ALA A 13 -25.72 -22.68 7.00
CA ALA A 13 -26.96 -22.56 7.75
C ALA A 13 -26.70 -22.04 9.18
N ARG A 14 -25.68 -22.56 9.87
CA ARG A 14 -25.30 -22.09 11.22
C ARG A 14 -24.83 -20.64 11.22
N LYS A 15 -24.04 -20.23 10.25
CA LYS A 15 -23.63 -18.81 10.08
C LYS A 15 -24.82 -17.89 9.79
N ALA A 16 -25.84 -18.37 9.09
CA ALA A 16 -27.06 -17.61 8.82
C ALA A 16 -28.02 -17.57 10.02
N THR A 17 -27.89 -18.51 10.96
CA THR A 17 -28.72 -18.55 12.19
C THR A 17 -28.17 -17.52 13.17
N ARG A 18 -29.00 -16.53 13.53
CA ARG A 18 -28.67 -15.58 14.58
C ARG A 18 -29.06 -16.14 15.92
N ASP A 19 -28.09 -16.30 16.83
CA ASP A 19 -28.34 -16.77 18.19
C ASP A 19 -29.01 -15.69 19.08
N PHE A 20 -29.04 -14.45 18.60
CA PHE A 20 -29.63 -13.30 19.29
C PHE A 20 -30.84 -12.79 18.51
N LYS A 21 -31.96 -12.56 19.20
CA LYS A 21 -33.07 -11.80 18.63
C LYS A 21 -32.56 -10.41 18.27
N PRO A 22 -32.84 -9.89 17.07
CA PRO A 22 -32.56 -8.49 16.78
C PRO A 22 -33.27 -7.65 17.85
N ALA A 23 -32.52 -6.73 18.50
CA ALA A 23 -33.16 -5.74 19.36
C ALA A 23 -34.08 -4.90 18.46
N ALA A 24 -35.38 -5.00 18.70
CA ALA A 24 -36.33 -4.07 18.10
C ALA A 24 -36.09 -2.72 18.81
N LEU A 25 -35.51 -1.78 18.10
CA LEU A 25 -35.48 -0.40 18.56
C LEU A 25 -36.92 0.09 18.49
N SER A 26 -37.55 0.25 19.66
CA SER A 26 -38.97 0.61 19.78
C SER A 26 -39.29 2.04 19.38
N ALA A 27 -38.30 2.89 19.16
CA ALA A 27 -38.41 4.18 18.54
C ALA A 27 -37.08 4.49 17.86
N TYR A 28 -37.05 4.38 16.57
CA TYR A 28 -36.04 5.05 15.76
C TYR A 28 -36.46 6.53 15.73
N ASP A 29 -36.16 7.23 16.81
CA ASP A 29 -36.05 8.68 16.72
C ASP A 29 -34.85 8.92 15.81
N ALA A 30 -35.16 9.00 14.51
CA ALA A 30 -34.22 9.38 13.50
C ALA A 30 -33.82 10.84 13.75
N ALA A 31 -32.95 11.06 14.72
CA ALA A 31 -32.11 12.25 14.71
C ALA A 31 -31.31 12.16 13.42
N ALA A 32 -31.79 12.84 12.40
CA ALA A 32 -31.42 12.67 10.99
C ALA A 32 -29.93 12.90 10.71
N MET A 33 -29.11 13.25 11.68
CA MET A 33 -27.72 13.66 11.53
C MET A 33 -26.85 13.24 12.73
N LEU A 34 -26.94 12.00 13.15
CA LEU A 34 -25.94 11.49 14.12
C LEU A 34 -24.56 11.42 13.47
N PRO A 35 -23.51 11.83 14.17
CA PRO A 35 -22.14 11.67 13.71
C PRO A 35 -21.87 10.21 13.33
N LYS A 36 -21.12 9.99 12.27
CA LYS A 36 -20.76 8.66 11.79
C LYS A 36 -19.37 8.26 12.26
N SER A 37 -19.13 6.96 12.34
CA SER A 37 -17.81 6.39 12.63
C SER A 37 -16.76 6.91 11.66
N SER A 38 -15.64 7.41 12.18
CA SER A 38 -14.52 7.89 11.38
C SER A 38 -13.80 6.77 10.62
N LEU A 39 -14.10 5.50 10.93
CA LEU A 39 -13.49 4.34 10.28
C LEU A 39 -14.14 4.03 8.93
N ASP A 40 -15.45 4.10 8.83
CA ASP A 40 -16.19 3.70 7.64
C ASP A 40 -17.16 4.76 7.10
N GLY A 41 -17.47 5.79 7.88
CA GLY A 41 -18.43 6.83 7.52
C GLY A 41 -19.88 6.33 7.39
N MET A 42 -20.15 5.08 7.74
CA MET A 42 -21.44 4.42 7.51
C MET A 42 -22.23 4.22 8.81
N ARG A 43 -21.58 3.68 9.84
CA ARG A 43 -22.21 3.36 11.11
C ARG A 43 -22.27 4.57 12.01
N GLU A 44 -23.32 4.64 12.81
CA GLU A 44 -23.49 5.73 13.76
C GLU A 44 -22.49 5.59 14.91
N THR A 45 -22.00 6.74 15.40
CA THR A 45 -21.15 6.76 16.58
C THR A 45 -21.92 6.34 17.83
N VAL A 46 -21.22 5.64 18.72
CA VAL A 46 -21.70 5.42 20.11
C VAL A 46 -21.09 6.41 21.09
N ILE A 47 -20.24 7.31 20.60
CA ILE A 47 -19.56 8.34 21.39
C ILE A 47 -20.44 9.59 21.38
N LYS A 48 -21.05 9.88 22.52
CA LYS A 48 -21.77 11.12 22.71
C LYS A 48 -20.83 12.25 23.09
N GLU A 49 -21.17 13.45 22.66
CA GLU A 49 -20.45 14.66 23.02
C GLU A 49 -20.47 14.82 24.56
N GLY A 50 -19.29 14.90 25.18
CA GLY A 50 -19.14 15.01 26.63
C GLY A 50 -19.04 13.68 27.40
N ASP A 51 -19.38 12.53 26.84
CA ASP A 51 -19.37 11.24 27.55
C ASP A 51 -17.96 10.65 27.75
N LEU A 52 -16.99 11.04 26.95
CA LEU A 52 -15.61 10.55 27.05
C LEU A 52 -14.72 11.58 27.74
N SER A 53 -14.17 11.21 28.89
CA SER A 53 -13.05 11.94 29.47
C SER A 53 -11.86 11.96 28.50
N GLN A 54 -11.01 12.99 28.58
CA GLN A 54 -9.77 13.03 27.77
C GLN A 54 -8.92 11.78 27.97
N THR A 55 -8.86 11.24 29.21
CA THR A 55 -8.15 10.01 29.52
C THR A 55 -8.70 8.83 28.72
N LEU A 56 -10.02 8.66 28.63
CA LEU A 56 -10.63 7.55 27.88
C LEU A 56 -10.46 7.73 26.37
N ARG A 57 -10.53 8.97 25.85
CA ARG A 57 -10.20 9.26 24.45
C ARG A 57 -8.77 8.88 24.12
N ARG A 58 -7.82 9.20 24.99
CA ARG A 58 -6.40 8.84 24.83
C ARG A 58 -6.20 7.32 24.89
N GLN A 59 -6.84 6.62 25.84
CA GLN A 59 -6.81 5.15 25.93
C GLN A 59 -7.34 4.49 24.66
N LEU A 60 -8.40 5.05 24.06
CA LEU A 60 -8.96 4.59 22.80
C LEU A 60 -8.15 5.06 21.58
N GLY A 61 -7.10 5.87 21.77
CA GLY A 61 -6.33 6.47 20.68
C GLY A 61 -7.18 7.37 19.78
N LEU A 62 -8.14 8.09 20.34
CA LEU A 62 -9.04 9.00 19.62
C LEU A 62 -8.56 10.44 19.76
N ASN A 63 -8.52 11.16 18.67
CA ASN A 63 -8.44 12.61 18.71
C ASN A 63 -9.84 13.23 18.96
N ASP A 64 -9.89 14.55 19.19
CA ASP A 64 -11.14 15.23 19.56
C ASP A 64 -12.25 15.15 18.53
N SER A 65 -11.91 14.99 17.26
CA SER A 65 -12.86 14.93 16.14
C SER A 65 -13.22 13.51 15.71
N GLU A 66 -12.51 12.49 16.19
CA GLU A 66 -12.79 11.10 15.83
C GLU A 66 -14.01 10.55 16.55
N GLN A 67 -14.80 9.81 15.78
CA GLN A 67 -16.01 9.13 16.21
C GLN A 67 -15.87 7.62 15.95
N LEU A 68 -16.37 6.80 16.85
CA LEU A 68 -16.37 5.34 16.68
C LEU A 68 -17.76 4.76 16.87
N ASP A 69 -18.06 3.77 16.05
CA ASP A 69 -19.19 2.86 16.26
C ASP A 69 -18.88 1.85 17.40
N CYS A 70 -19.87 1.10 17.83
CA CYS A 70 -19.72 0.11 18.90
C CYS A 70 -18.61 -0.91 18.62
N ALA A 71 -18.53 -1.41 17.38
CA ALA A 71 -17.49 -2.36 16.98
C ALA A 71 -16.09 -1.74 17.04
N GLY A 72 -15.95 -0.49 16.66
CA GLY A 72 -14.70 0.27 16.74
C GLY A 72 -14.22 0.45 18.18
N VAL A 73 -15.13 0.82 19.08
CA VAL A 73 -14.84 0.95 20.52
C VAL A 73 -14.41 -0.40 21.11
N LEU A 74 -15.18 -1.47 20.88
CA LEU A 74 -14.87 -2.81 21.41
C LEU A 74 -13.53 -3.34 20.90
N LYS A 75 -13.21 -3.13 19.62
CA LYS A 75 -11.92 -3.54 19.06
C LYS A 75 -10.74 -2.79 19.69
N ARG A 76 -10.89 -1.50 19.96
CA ARG A 76 -9.81 -0.71 20.59
C ARG A 76 -9.64 -1.06 22.06
N LEU A 77 -10.71 -1.33 22.78
CA LEU A 77 -10.63 -1.80 24.19
C LEU A 77 -10.04 -3.20 24.29
N GLY A 78 -10.47 -4.14 23.43
CA GLY A 78 -9.99 -5.52 23.44
C GLY A 78 -8.55 -5.70 22.94
N GLY A 79 -8.00 -4.72 22.22
CA GLY A 79 -6.64 -4.77 21.71
C GLY A 79 -5.54 -4.32 22.69
N GLN A 80 -5.89 -3.89 23.90
CA GLN A 80 -4.93 -3.34 24.86
C GLN A 80 -3.98 -4.38 25.47
N ASP A 81 -4.40 -5.63 25.54
CA ASP A 81 -3.64 -6.74 26.17
C ASP A 81 -2.78 -7.56 25.18
N HIS A 82 -2.84 -7.28 23.88
CA HIS A 82 -2.05 -8.01 22.91
C HIS A 82 -0.61 -7.50 22.83
N ALA A 83 0.36 -8.42 22.91
CA ALA A 83 1.79 -8.16 22.85
C ALA A 83 2.26 -7.55 21.52
N GLU A 84 1.49 -7.72 20.45
CA GLU A 84 1.74 -7.15 19.13
C GLU A 84 0.75 -6.03 18.82
N GLN A 85 1.19 -4.78 18.96
CA GLN A 85 0.46 -3.62 18.48
C GLN A 85 0.79 -3.35 17.03
N PHE A 86 -0.22 -2.91 16.26
CA PHE A 86 -0.03 -2.52 14.87
C PHE A 86 0.96 -1.35 14.78
N THR A 87 1.95 -1.49 13.88
CA THR A 87 2.85 -0.38 13.57
C THR A 87 2.06 0.73 12.87
N PRO A 88 2.11 1.97 13.36
CA PRO A 88 1.43 3.08 12.74
C PRO A 88 1.87 3.27 11.28
N VAL A 89 0.91 3.55 10.39
CA VAL A 89 1.17 3.79 8.96
C VAL A 89 2.21 4.90 8.75
N THR A 90 2.18 5.93 9.60
CA THR A 90 3.14 7.02 9.61
C THR A 90 4.57 6.54 9.84
N ARG A 91 4.77 5.56 10.75
CA ARG A 91 6.09 4.99 11.02
C ARG A 91 6.58 4.14 9.85
N VAL A 92 5.71 3.33 9.27
CA VAL A 92 6.01 2.51 8.07
C VAL A 92 6.40 3.42 6.91
N ALA A 93 5.59 4.43 6.61
CA ALA A 93 5.84 5.35 5.50
C ALA A 93 7.10 6.21 5.69
N ALA A 94 7.46 6.58 6.93
CA ALA A 94 8.66 7.35 7.24
C ALA A 94 9.96 6.53 7.18
N HIS A 95 9.89 5.20 7.05
CA HIS A 95 11.06 4.33 7.19
C HIS A 95 12.23 4.76 6.31
N ALA A 96 12.01 4.95 5.01
CA ALA A 96 13.05 5.36 4.06
C ALA A 96 13.74 6.69 4.41
N TRP A 97 13.01 7.63 4.99
CA TRP A 97 13.54 8.91 5.41
C TRP A 97 14.37 8.77 6.69
N LEU A 98 13.85 8.04 7.69
CA LEU A 98 14.57 7.75 8.94
C LEU A 98 15.88 6.99 8.70
N ALA A 99 15.90 6.09 7.71
CA ALA A 99 17.11 5.35 7.32
C ALA A 99 18.21 6.22 6.70
N LYS A 100 17.88 7.42 6.18
CA LYS A 100 18.87 8.38 5.67
C LYS A 100 19.59 9.17 6.77
N LEU A 101 19.02 9.21 7.96
CA LEU A 101 19.59 9.97 9.08
C LEU A 101 20.81 9.24 9.66
N SER A 102 21.82 10.01 10.10
CA SER A 102 22.92 9.43 10.86
C SER A 102 22.45 8.91 12.22
N ALA A 103 23.29 8.13 12.91
CA ALA A 103 22.98 7.64 14.26
C ALA A 103 22.77 8.80 15.24
N GLU A 104 23.59 9.85 15.15
CA GLU A 104 23.51 11.04 15.98
C GLU A 104 22.21 11.82 15.69
N GLN A 105 21.86 12.01 14.41
CA GLN A 105 20.62 12.68 14.01
C GLN A 105 19.39 11.93 14.51
N ARG A 106 19.40 10.59 14.43
CA ARG A 106 18.29 9.77 14.96
C ARG A 106 18.21 9.86 16.49
N GLN A 107 19.33 9.86 17.17
CA GLN A 107 19.36 9.99 18.63
C GLN A 107 18.82 11.35 19.08
N GLU A 108 19.22 12.45 18.42
CA GLU A 108 18.70 13.78 18.68
C GLU A 108 17.20 13.86 18.45
N LEU A 109 16.73 13.27 17.35
CA LEU A 109 15.31 13.18 17.02
C LEU A 109 14.54 12.36 18.06
N CYS A 110 15.08 11.24 18.56
CA CYS A 110 14.48 10.45 19.64
C CYS A 110 14.36 11.26 20.93
N THR A 111 15.42 12.00 21.28
CA THR A 111 15.42 12.86 22.49
C THR A 111 14.34 13.94 22.41
N ALA A 112 14.15 14.55 21.24
CA ALA A 112 13.12 15.56 21.03
C ALA A 112 11.69 14.96 20.96
N TYR A 113 11.57 13.68 20.65
CA TYR A 113 10.27 12.99 20.55
C TYR A 113 9.77 12.48 21.89
N GLU A 114 10.67 12.20 22.84
CA GLU A 114 10.34 11.64 24.16
C GLU A 114 9.35 12.48 24.99
N PRO A 115 9.49 13.82 25.08
CA PRO A 115 8.52 14.65 25.79
C PRO A 115 7.10 14.53 25.23
N LEU A 116 6.96 14.35 23.91
CA LEU A 116 5.65 14.19 23.28
C LEU A 116 4.95 12.88 23.67
N VAL A 117 5.73 11.84 23.97
CA VAL A 117 5.18 10.59 24.53
C VAL A 117 4.70 10.80 25.97
N GLY A 118 5.44 11.55 26.77
CA GLY A 118 5.02 11.93 28.12
C GLY A 118 3.73 12.76 28.16
N LEU A 119 3.57 13.63 27.16
CA LEU A 119 2.36 14.44 26.96
C LEU A 119 1.23 13.68 26.22
N GLU A 120 1.42 12.40 25.91
CA GLU A 120 0.49 11.54 25.19
C GLU A 120 0.12 12.05 23.77
N LEU A 121 0.93 12.95 23.20
CA LEU A 121 0.80 13.41 21.81
C LEU A 121 1.36 12.41 20.82
N ALA A 122 2.36 11.63 21.23
CA ALA A 122 2.96 10.58 20.41
C ALA A 122 2.95 9.23 21.13
N THR A 123 3.08 8.14 20.39
CA THR A 123 3.09 6.80 20.95
C THR A 123 4.38 6.06 20.63
N ARG A 124 4.82 5.19 21.55
CA ARG A 124 5.89 4.22 21.25
C ARG A 124 5.33 3.07 20.44
N VAL A 125 6.10 2.62 19.44
CA VAL A 125 5.79 1.39 18.71
C VAL A 125 6.11 0.22 19.63
N LYS A 126 5.10 -0.56 20.00
CA LYS A 126 5.24 -1.78 20.80
C LYS A 126 5.31 -3.00 19.86
N GLY A 127 5.94 -4.07 20.34
CA GLY A 127 5.86 -5.41 19.73
C GLY A 127 7.04 -5.79 18.85
N ASN A 128 7.43 -5.07 17.85
CA ASN A 128 8.54 -5.47 16.97
C ASN A 128 9.82 -4.69 17.26
N LYS A 129 10.50 -5.09 18.32
CA LYS A 129 11.65 -4.36 18.85
C LYS A 129 12.80 -4.22 17.84
N ASN A 130 13.01 -5.19 16.95
CA ASN A 130 14.21 -5.21 16.11
C ASN A 130 14.12 -4.27 14.89
N CYS A 131 12.95 -4.13 14.25
CA CYS A 131 12.80 -3.26 13.07
C CYS A 131 12.74 -1.77 13.38
N TYR A 132 12.40 -1.38 14.62
CA TYR A 132 12.12 0.01 14.99
C TYR A 132 13.00 0.51 16.14
N GLN A 133 14.07 -0.21 16.51
CA GLN A 133 14.96 0.15 17.61
C GLN A 133 15.57 1.54 17.44
N ASP A 134 15.93 1.89 16.22
CA ASP A 134 16.58 3.15 15.89
C ASP A 134 15.67 4.38 16.07
N PHE A 135 14.36 4.17 15.95
CA PHE A 135 13.33 5.20 16.16
C PHE A 135 12.02 4.53 16.60
N PRO A 136 11.81 4.28 17.89
CA PRO A 136 10.70 3.47 18.43
C PRO A 136 9.41 4.27 18.63
N TYR A 137 9.10 5.23 17.77
CA TYR A 137 7.93 6.09 17.87
C TYR A 137 7.05 6.01 16.63
N ASP A 138 5.81 6.49 16.74
CA ASP A 138 4.81 6.49 15.65
C ASP A 138 5.16 7.35 14.44
N ALA A 139 6.17 8.17 14.54
CA ALA A 139 6.67 9.08 13.50
C ALA A 139 5.62 10.05 12.92
N GLN A 140 4.51 10.30 13.62
CA GLN A 140 3.47 11.18 13.07
C GLN A 140 3.94 12.63 12.89
N PHE A 141 4.82 13.11 13.75
CA PHE A 141 5.30 14.50 13.74
C PHE A 141 6.58 14.71 12.92
N VAL A 142 7.13 13.68 12.27
CA VAL A 142 8.17 13.90 11.27
C VAL A 142 7.59 14.49 9.97
N TYR A 143 6.28 14.48 9.83
CA TYR A 143 5.54 15.12 8.74
C TYR A 143 5.14 16.55 9.13
N ARG A 144 5.66 17.55 8.41
CA ARG A 144 5.43 18.97 8.69
C ARG A 144 3.95 19.31 8.87
N PHE A 145 3.10 18.84 7.96
CA PHE A 145 1.67 19.16 7.99
C PHE A 145 0.96 18.63 9.25
N ARG A 146 1.42 17.51 9.84
CA ARG A 146 0.86 17.00 11.11
C ARG A 146 1.39 17.78 12.30
N LEU A 147 2.70 18.06 12.29
CA LEU A 147 3.35 18.86 13.33
C LEU A 147 2.70 20.25 13.46
N GLU A 148 2.53 20.94 12.33
CA GLU A 148 1.94 22.28 12.31
C GLU A 148 0.45 22.28 12.66
N ALA A 149 -0.32 21.28 12.21
CA ALA A 149 -1.72 21.13 12.57
C ALA A 149 -1.92 20.83 14.06
N SER A 150 -1.03 20.06 14.68
CA SER A 150 -1.08 19.77 16.12
C SER A 150 -0.69 21.00 16.93
N ALA A 151 0.37 21.72 16.58
CA ALA A 151 0.82 22.91 17.28
C ALA A 151 -0.26 24.00 17.35
N TYR A 152 -1.14 24.08 16.35
CA TYR A 152 -2.25 25.05 16.35
C TYR A 152 -3.32 24.76 17.43
N LYS A 153 -3.47 23.50 17.82
CA LYS A 153 -4.54 23.03 18.74
C LYS A 153 -4.05 22.78 20.18
N SER A 154 -2.76 22.86 20.41
CA SER A 154 -2.10 22.43 21.65
C SER A 154 -2.08 23.52 22.70
N ASN A 155 -2.02 23.13 23.99
CA ASN A 155 -1.76 24.02 25.12
C ASN A 155 -0.29 24.51 25.13
N SER A 156 0.09 25.38 26.08
CA SER A 156 1.43 25.99 26.10
C SER A 156 2.55 24.98 26.26
N GLU A 157 2.42 23.95 27.10
CA GLU A 157 3.43 22.92 27.33
C GLU A 157 3.60 22.01 26.08
N GLU A 158 2.49 21.61 25.49
CA GLU A 158 2.47 20.84 24.23
C GLU A 158 3.10 21.63 23.09
N GLN A 159 2.80 22.94 23.00
CA GLN A 159 3.39 23.83 21.98
C GLN A 159 4.91 23.95 22.15
N GLU A 160 5.42 24.07 23.37
CA GLU A 160 6.85 24.10 23.64
C GLU A 160 7.54 22.80 23.19
N ALA A 161 6.97 21.64 23.52
CA ALA A 161 7.51 20.34 23.10
C ALA A 161 7.49 20.18 21.56
N LEU A 162 6.39 20.56 20.90
CA LEU A 162 6.27 20.51 19.44
C LEU A 162 7.23 21.50 18.75
N GLN A 163 7.45 22.68 19.35
CA GLN A 163 8.42 23.64 18.83
C GLN A 163 9.86 23.16 18.99
N ALA A 164 10.20 22.51 20.12
CA ALA A 164 11.51 21.87 20.32
C ALA A 164 11.76 20.79 19.25
N LEU A 165 10.78 19.91 19.02
CA LEU A 165 10.85 18.93 17.94
C LEU A 165 11.01 19.60 16.56
N LYS A 166 10.26 20.68 16.27
CA LYS A 166 10.36 21.42 15.01
C LYS A 166 11.76 21.96 14.78
N ASN A 167 12.42 22.45 15.82
CA ASN A 167 13.78 22.98 15.72
C ASN A 167 14.79 21.89 15.32
N VAL A 168 14.63 20.66 15.79
CA VAL A 168 15.43 19.50 15.37
C VAL A 168 15.09 19.06 13.93
N LEU A 169 13.81 19.08 13.55
CA LEU A 169 13.38 18.63 12.24
C LEU A 169 13.74 19.61 11.10
N LEU A 170 13.76 20.91 11.35
CA LEU A 170 14.04 21.92 10.32
C LEU A 170 15.38 21.70 9.59
N PRO A 171 16.52 21.51 10.27
CA PRO A 171 17.77 21.21 9.60
C PRO A 171 17.74 19.85 8.87
N LEU A 172 17.07 18.84 9.43
CA LEU A 172 16.93 17.52 8.80
C LEU A 172 16.11 17.60 7.51
N TRP A 173 15.00 18.32 7.50
CA TRP A 173 14.21 18.54 6.28
C TRP A 173 14.98 19.32 5.21
N ARG A 174 15.79 20.29 5.61
CA ARG A 174 16.65 21.03 4.65
C ARG A 174 17.71 20.12 4.03
N ALA A 175 18.34 19.27 4.83
CA ALA A 175 19.41 18.37 4.37
C ALA A 175 18.88 17.19 3.54
N HIS A 176 17.84 16.54 4.02
CA HIS A 176 17.36 15.24 3.47
C HIS A 176 16.04 15.35 2.70
N GLY A 177 15.38 16.53 2.68
CA GLY A 177 13.99 16.69 2.24
C GLY A 177 13.00 16.17 3.29
N GLU A 178 11.71 16.47 3.14
CA GLU A 178 10.67 15.94 4.00
C GLU A 178 10.34 14.47 3.64
N PRO A 179 9.92 13.63 4.60
CA PRO A 179 9.53 12.25 4.31
C PRO A 179 8.36 12.19 3.33
N SER A 180 8.32 11.15 2.50
CA SER A 180 7.17 10.90 1.64
C SER A 180 5.92 10.67 2.49
N SER A 181 4.84 11.39 2.19
CA SER A 181 3.55 11.23 2.87
C SER A 181 2.68 10.12 2.25
N TYR A 182 3.29 9.21 1.51
CA TYR A 182 2.59 8.11 0.86
C TYR A 182 3.07 6.77 1.41
N GLY A 183 2.11 5.90 1.65
CA GLY A 183 2.32 4.52 2.07
C GLY A 183 1.58 3.56 1.13
N VAL A 184 1.82 2.28 1.30
CA VAL A 184 1.21 1.24 0.46
C VAL A 184 0.45 0.25 1.33
N LEU A 185 -0.84 0.08 1.03
CA LEU A 185 -1.60 -1.05 1.52
C LEU A 185 -1.50 -2.18 0.49
N LEU A 186 -0.95 -3.30 0.91
CA LEU A 186 -0.83 -4.53 0.15
C LEU A 186 -2.01 -5.43 0.49
N LEU A 187 -2.70 -5.92 -0.52
CA LEU A 187 -3.73 -6.96 -0.44
C LEU A 187 -3.37 -8.05 -1.43
N ALA A 188 -3.34 -9.30 -1.00
CA ALA A 188 -3.06 -10.43 -1.89
C ALA A 188 -4.03 -11.57 -1.63
N ASP A 189 -4.30 -12.36 -2.67
CA ASP A 189 -5.22 -13.49 -2.64
C ASP A 189 -4.71 -14.59 -3.59
N GLY A 190 -4.87 -15.84 -3.14
CA GLY A 190 -4.42 -17.03 -3.87
C GLY A 190 -5.28 -17.32 -5.09
N ASP A 191 -4.64 -17.54 -6.21
CA ASP A 191 -5.28 -17.83 -7.48
C ASP A 191 -5.58 -19.33 -7.60
N ARG A 192 -6.79 -19.66 -8.05
CA ARG A 192 -7.20 -21.04 -8.42
C ARG A 192 -7.06 -22.07 -7.28
N MET A 193 -7.17 -21.62 -6.03
CA MET A 193 -7.13 -22.53 -4.88
C MET A 193 -8.22 -23.60 -4.92
N GLY A 194 -9.42 -23.26 -5.43
CA GLY A 194 -10.51 -24.21 -5.61
C GLY A 194 -10.14 -25.37 -6.56
N GLU A 195 -9.40 -25.08 -7.64
CA GLU A 195 -8.97 -26.11 -8.59
C GLU A 195 -7.99 -27.10 -7.94
N LEU A 196 -7.09 -26.64 -7.07
CA LEU A 196 -6.18 -27.49 -6.30
C LEU A 196 -6.95 -28.33 -5.27
N LEU A 197 -7.89 -27.73 -4.55
CA LEU A 197 -8.72 -28.40 -3.55
C LEU A 197 -9.63 -29.46 -4.19
N ASP A 198 -10.16 -29.23 -5.39
CA ASP A 198 -10.98 -30.20 -6.14
C ASP A 198 -10.18 -31.45 -6.57
N LYS A 199 -8.84 -31.37 -6.64
CA LYS A 199 -7.96 -32.53 -6.92
C LYS A 199 -7.67 -33.37 -5.68
N ALA A 200 -7.91 -32.85 -4.49
CA ALA A 200 -7.72 -33.59 -3.25
C ALA A 200 -8.88 -34.61 -3.04
N ASN A 201 -8.57 -35.87 -3.20
CA ASN A 201 -9.58 -36.94 -3.15
C ASN A 201 -9.75 -37.56 -1.75
N ASP A 202 -8.84 -37.29 -0.83
CA ASP A 202 -8.81 -37.85 0.52
C ASP A 202 -8.43 -36.79 1.57
N VAL A 203 -8.66 -37.15 2.85
CA VAL A 203 -8.42 -36.28 4.00
C VAL A 203 -6.94 -35.91 4.15
N ASN A 204 -6.03 -36.83 3.88
CA ASN A 204 -4.60 -36.59 4.03
C ASN A 204 -4.12 -35.53 3.03
N THR A 205 -4.58 -35.61 1.80
CA THR A 205 -4.27 -34.63 0.75
C THR A 205 -4.82 -33.24 1.12
N HIS A 206 -6.06 -33.15 1.63
CA HIS A 206 -6.59 -31.88 2.15
C HIS A 206 -5.75 -31.32 3.30
N GLN A 207 -5.30 -32.18 4.22
CA GLN A 207 -4.43 -31.76 5.31
C GLN A 207 -3.08 -31.26 4.81
N THR A 208 -2.49 -31.90 3.80
CA THR A 208 -1.22 -31.46 3.19
C THR A 208 -1.35 -30.06 2.55
N ILE A 209 -2.44 -29.80 1.79
CA ILE A 209 -2.70 -28.46 1.24
C ILE A 209 -2.87 -27.44 2.36
N THR A 210 -3.65 -27.78 3.39
CA THR A 210 -3.90 -26.89 4.53
C THR A 210 -2.62 -26.59 5.30
N ALA A 211 -1.75 -27.58 5.49
CA ALA A 211 -0.46 -27.38 6.13
C ALA A 211 0.44 -26.41 5.33
N ALA A 212 0.56 -26.61 4.00
CA ALA A 212 1.33 -25.74 3.14
C ALA A 212 0.81 -24.28 3.15
N LEU A 213 -0.50 -24.09 3.15
CA LEU A 213 -1.13 -22.76 3.30
C LEU A 213 -0.85 -22.15 4.68
N SER A 214 -0.91 -22.96 5.74
CA SER A 214 -0.62 -22.50 7.10
C SER A 214 0.83 -22.08 7.26
N ASP A 215 1.76 -22.82 6.68
CA ASP A 215 3.19 -22.51 6.69
C ASP A 215 3.47 -21.21 5.93
N PHE A 216 2.84 -21.02 4.76
CA PHE A 216 2.91 -19.75 4.05
C PHE A 216 2.37 -18.61 4.91
N ALA A 217 1.13 -18.72 5.42
CA ALA A 217 0.50 -17.67 6.25
C ALA A 217 1.36 -17.36 7.49
N GLY A 218 1.95 -18.37 8.14
CA GLY A 218 2.87 -18.19 9.26
C GLY A 218 4.15 -17.45 8.90
N SER A 219 4.61 -17.54 7.65
CA SER A 219 5.81 -16.84 7.16
C SER A 219 5.58 -15.38 6.76
N VAL A 220 4.34 -15.00 6.44
CA VAL A 220 3.99 -13.68 5.87
C VAL A 220 4.44 -12.53 6.76
N ALA A 221 4.17 -12.59 8.06
CA ALA A 221 4.53 -11.52 8.97
C ALA A 221 6.06 -11.31 9.03
N ALA A 222 6.84 -12.38 9.00
CA ALA A 222 8.30 -12.30 8.94
C ALA A 222 8.78 -11.73 7.61
N THR A 223 8.21 -12.20 6.49
CA THR A 223 8.51 -11.69 5.15
C THR A 223 8.25 -10.19 5.04
N MET A 224 7.07 -9.72 5.48
CA MET A 224 6.77 -8.28 5.42
C MET A 224 7.72 -7.45 6.29
N ARG A 225 8.19 -7.99 7.42
CA ARG A 225 9.20 -7.33 8.28
C ARG A 225 10.56 -7.20 7.61
N GLU A 226 10.98 -8.17 6.79
CA GLU A 226 12.21 -8.08 5.98
C GLU A 226 12.19 -6.82 5.08
N PHE A 227 10.99 -6.38 4.66
CA PHE A 227 10.76 -5.17 3.87
C PHE A 227 10.21 -4.00 4.72
N ASN A 228 10.51 -3.97 6.01
CA ASN A 228 10.08 -2.91 6.94
C ASN A 228 8.58 -2.62 6.95
N GLY A 229 7.79 -3.58 6.50
CA GLY A 229 6.33 -3.56 6.50
C GLY A 229 5.73 -4.15 7.77
N HIS A 230 4.40 -4.08 7.85
CA HIS A 230 3.61 -4.66 8.92
C HIS A 230 2.46 -5.48 8.36
N CYS A 231 2.42 -6.77 8.75
CA CYS A 231 1.32 -7.65 8.44
C CYS A 231 0.13 -7.33 9.35
N ILE A 232 -1.02 -7.01 8.76
CA ILE A 232 -2.28 -6.79 9.48
C ILE A 232 -3.04 -8.10 9.61
N TYR A 233 -3.03 -8.90 8.54
CA TYR A 233 -3.74 -10.17 8.46
C TYR A 233 -3.02 -11.09 7.49
N ALA A 234 -2.89 -12.35 7.89
CA ALA A 234 -2.46 -13.45 7.03
C ALA A 234 -3.30 -14.68 7.41
N GLY A 235 -4.07 -15.20 6.48
CA GLY A 235 -4.99 -16.31 6.76
C GLY A 235 -5.18 -17.18 5.52
N GLY A 236 -4.49 -18.32 5.50
CA GLY A 236 -4.49 -19.18 4.32
C GLY A 236 -3.77 -18.50 3.15
N ASP A 237 -4.51 -18.18 2.11
CA ASP A 237 -4.07 -17.52 0.89
C ASP A 237 -4.27 -15.99 0.89
N ASP A 238 -5.00 -15.46 1.88
CA ASP A 238 -5.25 -14.02 2.02
C ASP A 238 -4.15 -13.32 2.80
N VAL A 239 -3.64 -12.20 2.28
CA VAL A 239 -2.66 -11.34 2.96
C VAL A 239 -3.11 -9.89 2.90
N LEU A 240 -3.02 -9.20 4.04
CA LEU A 240 -3.22 -7.75 4.15
C LEU A 240 -2.13 -7.13 5.01
N GLY A 241 -1.50 -6.07 4.54
CA GLY A 241 -0.50 -5.36 5.34
C GLY A 241 -0.07 -4.04 4.76
N PHE A 242 0.64 -3.25 5.58
CA PHE A 242 1.26 -2.00 5.16
C PHE A 242 2.74 -2.21 4.86
N VAL A 243 3.23 -1.57 3.78
CA VAL A 243 4.63 -1.63 3.35
C VAL A 243 5.12 -0.22 3.00
N PRO A 244 6.40 0.12 3.28
CA PRO A 244 6.99 1.35 2.78
C PRO A 244 6.94 1.41 1.24
N LEU A 245 6.73 2.60 0.71
CA LEU A 245 6.55 2.78 -0.74
C LEU A 245 7.69 2.18 -1.57
N HIS A 246 8.94 2.41 -1.17
CA HIS A 246 10.13 1.99 -1.92
C HIS A 246 10.44 0.48 -1.82
N GLU A 247 9.80 -0.26 -0.93
CA GLU A 247 9.98 -1.70 -0.73
C GLU A 247 8.72 -2.51 -1.14
N ALA A 248 7.67 -1.82 -1.54
CA ALA A 248 6.38 -2.45 -1.78
C ALA A 248 6.40 -3.46 -2.94
N TYR A 249 7.16 -3.16 -3.99
CA TYR A 249 7.32 -4.06 -5.13
C TYR A 249 8.06 -5.33 -4.74
N ASP A 250 9.20 -5.21 -4.08
CA ASP A 250 10.04 -6.36 -3.69
C ASP A 250 9.34 -7.23 -2.65
N CYS A 251 8.61 -6.61 -1.73
CA CYS A 251 7.76 -7.33 -0.77
C CYS A 251 6.68 -8.16 -1.49
N ALA A 252 5.97 -7.55 -2.43
CA ALA A 252 4.92 -8.23 -3.20
C ALA A 252 5.50 -9.41 -4.02
N GLN A 253 6.65 -9.22 -4.66
CA GLN A 253 7.34 -10.27 -5.42
C GLN A 253 7.80 -11.42 -4.51
N SER A 254 8.36 -11.11 -3.33
CA SER A 254 8.79 -12.12 -2.35
C SER A 254 7.60 -12.94 -1.85
N LEU A 255 6.46 -12.31 -1.54
CA LEU A 255 5.25 -13.01 -1.13
C LEU A 255 4.72 -13.95 -2.22
N ALA A 256 4.67 -13.48 -3.48
CA ALA A 256 4.22 -14.30 -4.61
C ALA A 256 5.14 -15.51 -4.85
N GLN A 257 6.45 -15.33 -4.73
CA GLN A 257 7.42 -16.41 -4.85
C GLN A 257 7.30 -17.44 -3.72
N ARG A 258 7.17 -16.97 -2.46
CA ARG A 258 7.02 -17.86 -1.28
C ARG A 258 5.71 -18.64 -1.34
N PHE A 259 4.62 -18.01 -1.79
CA PHE A 259 3.35 -18.71 -2.00
C PHE A 259 3.48 -19.84 -3.03
N HIS A 260 4.07 -19.54 -4.18
CA HIS A 260 4.31 -20.54 -5.21
C HIS A 260 5.22 -21.66 -4.70
N GLN A 261 6.31 -21.34 -4.00
CA GLN A 261 7.24 -22.32 -3.42
C GLN A 261 6.57 -23.24 -2.41
N ALA A 262 5.64 -22.74 -1.60
CA ALA A 262 4.91 -23.52 -0.63
C ALA A 262 3.94 -24.52 -1.28
N LEU A 263 3.28 -24.12 -2.35
CA LEU A 263 2.19 -24.90 -2.96
C LEU A 263 2.62 -25.73 -4.19
N ALA A 264 3.69 -25.37 -4.89
CA ALA A 264 4.15 -26.08 -6.07
C ALA A 264 4.47 -27.57 -5.83
N PRO A 265 5.09 -27.99 -4.71
CA PRO A 265 5.32 -29.41 -4.43
C PRO A 265 4.00 -30.19 -4.33
N VAL A 266 3.03 -29.66 -3.59
CA VAL A 266 1.72 -30.30 -3.38
C VAL A 266 0.94 -30.37 -4.70
N ALA A 267 0.94 -29.30 -5.49
CA ALA A 267 0.29 -29.28 -6.78
C ALA A 267 0.90 -30.31 -7.75
N LYS A 268 2.24 -30.48 -7.72
CA LYS A 268 2.94 -31.48 -8.52
C LYS A 268 2.51 -32.91 -8.16
N GLU A 269 2.40 -33.23 -6.88
CA GLU A 269 1.94 -34.55 -6.41
C GLU A 269 0.50 -34.85 -6.88
N LEU A 270 -0.34 -33.81 -6.94
CA LEU A 270 -1.73 -33.92 -7.37
C LEU A 270 -1.93 -33.79 -8.88
N HIS A 271 -0.85 -33.70 -9.67
CA HIS A 271 -0.91 -33.43 -11.11
C HIS A 271 -1.81 -32.23 -11.44
N ALA A 272 -1.74 -31.19 -10.59
CA ALA A 272 -2.48 -29.94 -10.73
C ALA A 272 -1.54 -28.79 -11.13
N THR A 273 -2.14 -27.74 -11.71
CA THR A 273 -1.42 -26.47 -11.89
C THR A 273 -1.10 -25.84 -10.53
N ALA A 274 0.14 -25.45 -10.31
CA ALA A 274 0.53 -24.78 -9.07
C ALA A 274 -0.23 -23.46 -8.92
N PRO A 275 -0.89 -23.23 -7.78
CA PRO A 275 -1.51 -21.94 -7.48
C PRO A 275 -0.50 -20.80 -7.50
N THR A 276 -0.98 -19.62 -7.84
CA THR A 276 -0.21 -18.38 -7.85
C THR A 276 -0.82 -17.36 -6.91
N LEU A 277 -0.16 -16.24 -6.69
CA LEU A 277 -0.66 -15.16 -5.86
C LEU A 277 -0.87 -13.90 -6.69
N SER A 278 -2.09 -13.39 -6.72
CA SER A 278 -2.39 -12.07 -7.24
C SER A 278 -2.24 -11.04 -6.14
N VAL A 279 -1.42 -10.00 -6.36
CA VAL A 279 -1.11 -8.99 -5.36
C VAL A 279 -1.57 -7.62 -5.84
N GLY A 280 -2.31 -6.91 -5.01
CA GLY A 280 -2.72 -5.52 -5.22
C GLY A 280 -1.94 -4.58 -4.30
N LEU A 281 -1.35 -3.52 -4.87
CA LEU A 281 -0.69 -2.44 -4.14
C LEU A 281 -1.48 -1.15 -4.31
N ALA A 282 -2.02 -0.62 -3.21
CA ALA A 282 -2.65 0.70 -3.19
C ALA A 282 -1.68 1.74 -2.63
N ILE A 283 -1.14 2.58 -3.50
CA ILE A 283 -0.29 3.71 -3.13
C ILE A 283 -1.20 4.90 -2.83
N SER A 284 -1.24 5.35 -1.58
CA SER A 284 -2.10 6.45 -1.15
C SER A 284 -1.45 7.34 -0.10
N HIS A 285 -1.98 8.55 0.06
CA HIS A 285 -1.52 9.47 1.10
C HIS A 285 -1.91 8.95 2.49
N ILE A 286 -1.01 9.07 3.48
CA ILE A 286 -1.19 8.56 4.85
C ILE A 286 -2.41 9.13 5.61
N ASN A 287 -2.98 10.24 5.15
CA ASN A 287 -4.21 10.81 5.69
C ASN A 287 -5.47 10.36 4.94
N THR A 288 -5.34 9.48 3.95
CA THR A 288 -6.50 8.91 3.27
C THR A 288 -7.26 8.01 4.25
N PRO A 289 -8.59 8.15 4.38
CA PRO A 289 -9.37 7.28 5.26
C PRO A 289 -9.13 5.80 4.96
N LEU A 290 -8.91 4.99 5.99
CA LEU A 290 -8.53 3.58 5.84
C LEU A 290 -9.54 2.77 5.02
N GLY A 291 -10.85 3.05 5.16
CA GLY A 291 -11.90 2.42 4.35
C GLY A 291 -11.69 2.66 2.85
N HIS A 292 -11.31 3.88 2.47
CA HIS A 292 -11.02 4.21 1.08
C HIS A 292 -9.71 3.56 0.59
N VAL A 293 -8.65 3.56 1.41
CA VAL A 293 -7.39 2.87 1.09
C VAL A 293 -7.62 1.38 0.85
N ARG A 294 -8.48 0.75 1.68
CA ARG A 294 -8.88 -0.65 1.50
C ARG A 294 -9.61 -0.87 0.17
N GLN A 295 -10.52 0.02 -0.21
CA GLN A 295 -11.20 -0.06 -1.51
C GLN A 295 -10.20 0.03 -2.68
N LEU A 296 -9.22 0.94 -2.60
CA LEU A 296 -8.15 1.05 -3.59
C LEU A 296 -7.31 -0.24 -3.67
N ALA A 297 -7.00 -0.87 -2.53
CA ALA A 297 -6.27 -2.14 -2.51
C ALA A 297 -7.09 -3.29 -3.12
N GLN A 298 -8.39 -3.34 -2.85
CA GLN A 298 -9.29 -4.29 -3.50
C GLN A 298 -9.40 -4.07 -5.02
N GLN A 299 -9.41 -2.81 -5.46
CA GLN A 299 -9.37 -2.49 -6.89
C GLN A 299 -8.06 -2.93 -7.53
N ALA A 300 -6.92 -2.70 -6.86
CA ALA A 300 -5.61 -3.13 -7.33
C ALA A 300 -5.51 -4.66 -7.43
N GLU A 301 -6.02 -5.39 -6.43
CA GLU A 301 -6.05 -6.86 -6.41
C GLU A 301 -6.96 -7.41 -7.52
N LYS A 302 -8.17 -6.88 -7.69
CA LYS A 302 -9.05 -7.24 -8.81
C LYS A 302 -8.42 -6.96 -10.17
N PHE A 303 -7.67 -5.87 -10.27
CA PHE A 303 -6.94 -5.52 -11.49
C PHE A 303 -5.79 -6.51 -11.74
N ALA A 304 -5.09 -6.97 -10.68
CA ALA A 304 -4.10 -8.04 -10.75
C ALA A 304 -4.73 -9.34 -11.25
N LYS A 305 -5.88 -9.74 -10.72
CA LYS A 305 -6.62 -10.93 -11.17
C LYS A 305 -6.96 -10.89 -12.65
N GLY A 306 -7.16 -9.70 -13.22
CA GLY A 306 -7.27 -9.51 -14.65
C GLY A 306 -8.55 -10.09 -15.25
N ASP A 307 -9.69 -10.05 -14.51
CA ASP A 307 -10.99 -10.52 -15.02
C ASP A 307 -11.46 -9.74 -16.26
N HIS A 308 -10.89 -8.55 -16.49
CA HIS A 308 -11.11 -7.72 -17.69
C HIS A 308 -10.28 -8.19 -18.90
N VAL A 309 -9.37 -9.14 -18.73
CA VAL A 309 -8.52 -9.68 -19.81
C VAL A 309 -9.26 -10.82 -20.49
N GLU A 310 -9.46 -10.73 -21.79
CA GLU A 310 -10.23 -11.71 -22.58
C GLU A 310 -9.62 -13.12 -22.53
N LYS A 311 -8.29 -13.22 -22.58
CA LYS A 311 -7.58 -14.50 -22.59
C LYS A 311 -7.41 -15.01 -21.15
N ALA A 312 -8.05 -16.12 -20.83
CA ALA A 312 -8.05 -16.72 -19.50
C ALA A 312 -6.65 -17.15 -19.01
N ASP A 313 -5.75 -17.52 -19.93
CA ASP A 313 -4.35 -17.86 -19.62
C ASP A 313 -3.51 -16.64 -19.21
N LEU A 314 -3.95 -15.44 -19.58
CA LEU A 314 -3.32 -14.18 -19.17
C LEU A 314 -3.94 -13.58 -17.89
N GLN A 315 -4.99 -14.17 -17.35
CA GLN A 315 -5.56 -13.80 -16.07
C GLN A 315 -4.74 -14.37 -14.90
N ARG A 316 -4.85 -13.75 -13.72
CA ARG A 316 -4.15 -14.18 -12.50
C ARG A 316 -2.63 -14.05 -12.57
N ASN A 317 -1.92 -14.56 -11.59
CA ASN A 317 -0.47 -14.57 -11.52
C ASN A 317 0.16 -13.19 -11.78
N ALA A 318 -0.30 -12.16 -11.07
CA ALA A 318 0.07 -10.80 -11.40
C ALA A 318 0.10 -9.85 -10.21
N LEU A 319 0.81 -8.75 -10.41
CA LEU A 319 0.81 -7.56 -9.58
C LEU A 319 -0.12 -6.51 -10.20
N GLY A 320 -1.02 -5.96 -9.40
CA GLY A 320 -1.81 -4.78 -9.73
C GLY A 320 -1.37 -3.61 -8.85
N ILE A 321 -1.09 -2.46 -9.45
CA ILE A 321 -0.73 -1.25 -8.71
C ILE A 321 -1.78 -0.18 -9.00
N THR A 322 -2.36 0.37 -7.93
CA THR A 322 -3.26 1.52 -7.98
C THR A 322 -2.59 2.69 -7.27
N LEU A 323 -2.27 3.72 -8.03
CA LEU A 323 -1.73 4.98 -7.51
C LEU A 323 -2.85 6.01 -7.39
N ALA A 324 -3.16 6.43 -6.15
CA ALA A 324 -4.15 7.44 -5.83
C ALA A 324 -3.48 8.72 -5.31
N ILE A 325 -3.41 9.74 -6.15
CA ILE A 325 -2.91 11.07 -5.79
C ILE A 325 -4.10 11.94 -5.36
N ARG A 326 -3.94 12.77 -4.32
CA ARG A 326 -5.02 13.53 -3.67
C ARG A 326 -5.94 14.33 -4.60
N SER A 327 -5.47 14.80 -5.74
CA SER A 327 -6.22 15.69 -6.65
C SER A 327 -6.34 15.16 -8.07
N GLY A 328 -5.99 13.89 -8.31
CA GLY A 328 -5.97 13.31 -9.64
C GLY A 328 -6.77 12.02 -9.77
N ASN A 329 -6.99 11.61 -10.99
CA ASN A 329 -7.52 10.30 -11.29
C ASN A 329 -6.53 9.21 -10.84
N THR A 330 -7.07 8.08 -10.42
CA THR A 330 -6.26 6.91 -10.09
C THR A 330 -5.52 6.41 -11.35
N THR A 331 -4.27 6.01 -11.16
CA THR A 331 -3.47 5.39 -12.23
C THR A 331 -3.32 3.90 -11.88
N HIS A 332 -3.58 3.04 -12.86
CA HIS A 332 -3.53 1.60 -12.66
C HIS A 332 -2.49 0.97 -13.58
N MET A 333 -1.75 0.00 -13.06
CA MET A 333 -0.80 -0.82 -13.81
C MET A 333 -0.97 -2.28 -13.41
N ARG A 334 -0.86 -3.18 -14.38
CA ARG A 334 -0.85 -4.62 -14.17
C ARG A 334 0.43 -5.22 -14.75
N LEU A 335 1.03 -6.14 -14.00
CA LEU A 335 2.28 -6.79 -14.38
C LEU A 335 2.20 -8.26 -13.98
N ARG A 336 2.30 -9.17 -14.94
CA ARG A 336 2.30 -10.62 -14.65
C ARG A 336 3.64 -11.05 -14.07
N TRP A 337 3.61 -11.92 -13.05
CA TRP A 337 4.84 -12.41 -12.41
C TRP A 337 5.74 -13.22 -13.33
N ASP A 338 5.20 -13.79 -14.39
CA ASP A 338 5.95 -14.57 -15.41
C ASP A 338 6.51 -13.72 -16.55
N ASP A 339 6.18 -12.43 -16.66
CA ASP A 339 6.76 -11.50 -17.64
C ASP A 339 8.07 -10.88 -17.13
N GLN A 340 9.15 -11.66 -17.20
CA GLN A 340 10.48 -11.22 -16.72
C GLN A 340 10.97 -9.94 -17.43
N ASN A 341 10.63 -9.74 -18.69
CA ASN A 341 11.05 -8.55 -19.43
C ASN A 341 10.38 -7.28 -18.90
N ALA A 342 9.11 -7.38 -18.54
CA ALA A 342 8.38 -6.25 -17.97
C ALA A 342 8.86 -5.94 -16.53
N HIS A 343 9.19 -6.95 -15.73
CA HIS A 343 9.79 -6.76 -14.41
C HIS A 343 11.16 -6.08 -14.49
N GLN A 344 12.04 -6.56 -15.38
CA GLN A 344 13.36 -5.95 -15.59
C GLN A 344 13.24 -4.50 -16.07
N ALA A 345 12.28 -4.20 -16.96
CA ALA A 345 12.02 -2.84 -17.40
C ALA A 345 11.58 -1.95 -16.24
N LEU A 346 10.59 -2.37 -15.44
CA LEU A 346 10.11 -1.60 -14.29
C LEU A 346 11.25 -1.33 -13.29
N GLN A 347 12.04 -2.34 -12.95
CA GLN A 347 13.18 -2.20 -12.06
C GLN A 347 14.23 -1.21 -12.62
N LYS A 348 14.54 -1.31 -13.91
CA LYS A 348 15.44 -0.37 -14.59
C LYS A 348 14.95 1.08 -14.48
N TRP A 349 13.65 1.30 -14.63
CA TRP A 349 13.07 2.66 -14.47
C TRP A 349 13.10 3.12 -13.01
N VAL A 350 12.81 2.25 -12.06
CA VAL A 350 12.91 2.59 -10.62
C VAL A 350 14.34 3.00 -10.27
N GLU A 351 15.34 2.24 -10.69
CA GLU A 351 16.76 2.57 -10.50
C GLU A 351 17.14 3.89 -11.17
N ALA A 352 16.68 4.12 -12.41
CA ALA A 352 16.97 5.33 -13.15
C ALA A 352 16.39 6.59 -12.47
N TYR A 353 15.19 6.49 -11.87
CA TYR A 353 14.63 7.58 -11.05
C TYR A 353 15.34 7.73 -9.71
N LEU A 354 15.72 6.63 -9.06
CA LEU A 354 16.46 6.64 -7.80
C LEU A 354 17.81 7.35 -7.95
N HIS A 355 18.52 7.06 -9.04
CA HIS A 355 19.82 7.68 -9.37
C HIS A 355 19.69 9.01 -10.13
N LYS A 356 18.45 9.50 -10.36
CA LYS A 356 18.16 10.77 -11.05
C LYS A 356 18.73 10.86 -12.49
N THR A 357 18.93 9.71 -13.14
CA THR A 357 19.38 9.61 -14.53
C THR A 357 18.23 9.87 -15.51
N ILE A 358 16.97 9.66 -15.08
CA ILE A 358 15.76 10.10 -15.78
C ILE A 358 15.14 11.27 -14.99
N PRO A 359 14.85 12.43 -15.65
CA PRO A 359 14.11 13.49 -14.99
C PRO A 359 12.65 13.09 -14.78
N SER A 360 12.09 13.48 -13.63
CA SER A 360 10.70 13.16 -13.24
C SER A 360 9.66 13.55 -14.29
N ARG A 361 9.98 14.54 -15.11
CA ARG A 361 9.14 15.08 -16.17
C ARG A 361 8.94 14.10 -17.31
N VAL A 362 9.91 13.24 -17.65
CA VAL A 362 9.83 12.29 -18.78
C VAL A 362 8.57 11.42 -18.72
N ALA A 363 8.17 10.96 -17.55
CA ALA A 363 6.95 10.16 -17.38
C ALA A 363 5.69 10.90 -17.85
N TYR A 364 5.58 12.19 -17.48
CA TYR A 364 4.43 13.02 -17.84
C TYR A 364 4.50 13.54 -19.27
N ASP A 365 5.70 13.89 -19.75
CA ASP A 365 5.91 14.29 -21.14
C ASP A 365 5.60 13.11 -22.10
N THR A 366 5.89 11.86 -21.70
CA THR A 366 5.48 10.66 -22.47
C THR A 366 3.96 10.58 -22.61
N ARG A 367 3.23 10.82 -21.52
CA ARG A 367 1.76 10.89 -21.55
C ARG A 367 1.25 12.05 -22.42
N GLU A 368 1.91 13.20 -22.34
CA GLU A 368 1.57 14.36 -23.13
C GLU A 368 1.76 14.12 -24.63
N VAL A 369 2.85 13.44 -25.03
CA VAL A 369 3.07 13.02 -26.42
C VAL A 369 1.92 12.14 -26.90
N TYR A 370 1.50 11.15 -26.10
CA TYR A 370 0.36 10.30 -26.43
C TYR A 370 -0.91 11.11 -26.63
N LEU A 371 -1.27 12.00 -25.68
CA LEU A 371 -2.49 12.80 -25.74
C LEU A 371 -2.51 13.79 -26.90
N ARG A 372 -1.36 14.42 -27.22
CA ARG A 372 -1.26 15.35 -28.34
C ARG A 372 -1.30 14.71 -29.71
N THR A 373 -0.97 13.42 -29.77
CA THR A 373 -1.01 12.63 -31.01
C THR A 373 -2.25 11.74 -31.10
N ASP A 374 -3.22 11.92 -30.22
CA ASP A 374 -4.50 11.22 -30.27
C ASP A 374 -5.48 11.99 -31.19
N PHE A 375 -5.33 11.77 -32.50
CA PHE A 375 -6.16 12.38 -33.51
C PHE A 375 -7.43 11.54 -33.70
N HIS A 376 -8.54 11.96 -33.11
CA HIS A 376 -9.85 11.27 -33.20
C HIS A 376 -10.35 11.01 -34.63
N THR A 377 -9.75 11.66 -35.64
CA THR A 377 -10.10 11.52 -37.06
C THR A 377 -9.29 10.46 -37.79
N MET A 378 -8.26 9.89 -37.17
CA MET A 378 -7.41 8.84 -37.77
C MET A 378 -7.76 7.48 -37.19
N ASP A 379 -7.67 6.45 -38.00
CA ASP A 379 -7.81 5.06 -37.55
C ASP A 379 -6.72 4.81 -36.47
N PRO A 380 -7.08 4.35 -35.27
CA PRO A 380 -6.09 4.00 -34.24
C PRO A 380 -5.06 2.96 -34.68
N GLN A 381 -5.35 2.18 -35.73
CA GLN A 381 -4.45 1.20 -36.32
C GLN A 381 -3.60 1.77 -37.45
N ASP A 382 -3.68 3.06 -37.76
CA ASP A 382 -2.89 3.68 -38.81
C ASP A 382 -1.39 3.69 -38.41
N ASP A 383 -0.59 3.01 -39.20
CA ASP A 383 0.88 2.91 -39.09
C ASP A 383 1.55 4.33 -39.11
N LEU A 384 0.94 5.29 -39.79
CA LEU A 384 1.43 6.66 -39.83
C LEU A 384 1.30 7.35 -38.44
N LEU A 385 0.17 7.16 -37.77
CA LEU A 385 -0.04 7.72 -36.43
C LEU A 385 1.00 7.19 -35.43
N GLU A 386 1.25 5.89 -35.47
CA GLU A 386 2.24 5.28 -34.57
C GLU A 386 3.67 5.74 -34.92
N LYS A 387 4.01 5.94 -36.18
CA LYS A 387 5.28 6.53 -36.59
C LYS A 387 5.47 7.96 -36.09
N ILE A 388 4.43 8.78 -36.16
CA ILE A 388 4.44 10.14 -35.63
C ILE A 388 4.66 10.10 -34.09
N ARG A 389 3.90 9.30 -33.36
CA ARG A 389 4.06 9.12 -31.91
C ARG A 389 5.49 8.75 -31.51
N ARG A 390 6.07 7.80 -32.19
CA ARG A 390 7.45 7.35 -31.95
C ARG A 390 8.48 8.42 -32.26
N ALA A 391 8.31 9.16 -33.34
CA ALA A 391 9.20 10.26 -33.71
C ALA A 391 9.16 11.38 -32.65
N GLU A 392 7.95 11.80 -32.23
CA GLU A 392 7.77 12.80 -31.17
C GLU A 392 8.32 12.33 -29.83
N PHE A 393 8.07 11.06 -29.47
CA PHE A 393 8.62 10.48 -28.24
C PHE A 393 10.15 10.49 -28.26
N LYS A 394 10.78 10.05 -29.35
CA LYS A 394 12.23 10.08 -29.49
C LYS A 394 12.79 11.50 -29.40
N LEU A 395 12.17 12.48 -30.07
CA LEU A 395 12.56 13.90 -29.99
C LEU A 395 12.45 14.44 -28.56
N MET A 396 11.37 14.09 -27.84
CA MET A 396 11.19 14.46 -26.45
C MET A 396 12.32 13.91 -25.58
N LEU A 397 12.67 12.62 -25.72
CA LEU A 397 13.78 12.03 -24.97
C LEU A 397 15.13 12.68 -25.25
N MET A 398 15.45 13.00 -26.53
CA MET A 398 16.69 13.68 -26.92
C MET A 398 16.79 15.10 -26.34
N LYS A 399 15.65 15.79 -26.16
CA LYS A 399 15.57 17.12 -25.55
C LYS A 399 15.51 17.10 -24.02
N ALA A 400 15.17 15.96 -23.41
CA ALA A 400 15.08 15.86 -21.96
C ALA A 400 16.44 16.11 -21.29
N ARG A 401 16.40 16.81 -20.17
CA ARG A 401 17.58 17.15 -19.36
C ARG A 401 17.35 16.76 -17.91
N THR A 402 18.35 16.16 -17.30
CA THR A 402 18.36 15.91 -15.86
C THR A 402 18.36 17.22 -15.07
N ASN A 403 18.14 17.17 -13.77
CA ASN A 403 18.21 18.35 -12.90
C ASN A 403 19.59 19.03 -12.92
N GLU A 404 20.63 18.29 -13.33
CA GLU A 404 22.00 18.80 -13.51
C GLU A 404 22.25 19.36 -14.93
N GLY A 405 21.22 19.39 -15.77
CA GLY A 405 21.32 19.87 -17.17
C GLY A 405 21.91 18.86 -18.16
N LYS A 406 22.25 17.65 -17.72
CA LYS A 406 22.82 16.59 -18.58
C LYS A 406 21.73 16.00 -19.49
N VAL A 407 22.11 15.60 -20.70
CA VAL A 407 21.27 14.81 -21.62
C VAL A 407 21.07 13.41 -21.06
N LEU A 408 19.98 12.74 -21.44
CA LEU A 408 19.81 11.33 -21.13
C LEU A 408 20.91 10.52 -21.83
N ALA A 409 21.37 9.47 -21.15
CA ALA A 409 22.33 8.54 -21.73
C ALA A 409 21.69 7.79 -22.92
N GLU A 410 22.48 7.48 -23.96
CA GLU A 410 21.99 6.93 -25.22
C GLU A 410 21.39 5.52 -25.03
N ASP A 411 21.99 4.70 -24.17
CA ASP A 411 21.49 3.38 -23.79
C ASP A 411 20.13 3.45 -23.09
N LEU A 412 19.88 4.52 -22.34
CA LEU A 412 18.62 4.74 -21.68
C LEU A 412 17.53 5.18 -22.66
N ILE A 413 17.88 6.08 -23.61
CA ILE A 413 16.99 6.48 -24.69
C ILE A 413 16.62 5.27 -25.54
N GLN A 414 17.59 4.43 -25.88
CA GLN A 414 17.36 3.21 -26.66
C GLN A 414 16.42 2.26 -25.89
N ALA A 415 16.68 2.00 -24.62
CA ALA A 415 15.84 1.11 -23.80
C ALA A 415 14.39 1.61 -23.68
N LEU A 416 14.17 2.93 -23.53
CA LEU A 416 12.83 3.52 -23.52
C LEU A 416 12.11 3.34 -24.87
N ASN A 417 12.82 3.55 -25.99
CA ASN A 417 12.24 3.33 -27.31
C ASN A 417 11.92 1.84 -27.56
N GLU A 418 12.79 0.92 -27.16
CA GLU A 418 12.54 -0.52 -27.27
C GLU A 418 11.35 -0.95 -26.40
N ARG A 419 11.23 -0.39 -25.18
CA ARG A 419 10.10 -0.68 -24.31
C ARG A 419 8.79 -0.14 -24.90
N ALA A 420 8.81 1.05 -25.49
CA ALA A 420 7.66 1.63 -26.19
C ALA A 420 7.11 0.73 -27.31
N LEU A 421 7.96 -0.11 -27.94
CA LEU A 421 7.55 -1.09 -28.94
C LEU A 421 6.87 -2.34 -28.34
N LYS A 422 7.13 -2.64 -27.07
CA LYS A 422 6.67 -3.88 -26.40
C LYS A 422 5.42 -3.68 -25.57
N VAL A 423 5.14 -2.45 -25.15
CA VAL A 423 3.91 -2.09 -24.43
C VAL A 423 2.77 -1.80 -25.41
N GLY A 424 1.53 -1.88 -24.95
CA GLY A 424 0.35 -1.66 -25.78
C GLY A 424 0.25 -0.27 -26.41
N SER A 425 0.70 0.77 -25.66
CA SER A 425 0.68 2.17 -26.09
C SER A 425 1.72 3.01 -25.36
N LEU A 426 2.00 4.22 -25.88
CA LEU A 426 2.80 5.21 -25.12
C LEU A 426 2.16 5.63 -23.81
N ASN A 427 0.83 5.55 -23.67
CA ASN A 427 0.15 5.80 -22.40
C ASN A 427 0.46 4.71 -21.37
N ASP A 428 0.60 3.47 -21.80
CA ASP A 428 1.00 2.36 -20.91
C ASP A 428 2.44 2.52 -20.46
N LEU A 429 3.36 2.93 -21.36
CA LEU A 429 4.72 3.28 -20.98
C LEU A 429 4.77 4.48 -20.01
N ALA A 430 3.97 5.51 -20.24
CA ALA A 430 3.87 6.66 -19.35
C ALA A 430 3.38 6.23 -17.95
N THR A 431 2.42 5.32 -17.91
CA THR A 431 1.90 4.73 -16.66
C THR A 431 3.00 3.95 -15.94
N GLU A 432 3.74 3.10 -16.64
CA GLU A 432 4.88 2.35 -16.12
C GLU A 432 5.95 3.30 -15.53
N LEU A 433 6.31 4.35 -16.25
CA LEU A 433 7.27 5.36 -15.81
C LEU A 433 6.77 6.18 -14.60
N ILE A 434 5.48 6.55 -14.56
CA ILE A 434 4.88 7.22 -13.42
C ILE A 434 4.95 6.33 -12.18
N ILE A 435 4.55 5.07 -12.30
CA ILE A 435 4.60 4.10 -11.18
C ILE A 435 6.05 3.91 -10.71
N ALA A 436 7.00 3.69 -11.64
CA ALA A 436 8.42 3.55 -11.31
C ALA A 436 8.96 4.75 -10.54
N ARG A 437 8.62 5.97 -10.97
CA ARG A 437 8.99 7.21 -10.27
C ARG A 437 8.45 7.25 -8.85
N TRP A 438 7.21 6.80 -8.63
CA TRP A 438 6.63 6.75 -7.29
C TRP A 438 7.30 5.70 -6.41
N LEU A 439 7.55 4.51 -6.93
CA LEU A 439 8.26 3.45 -6.22
C LEU A 439 9.70 3.84 -5.83
N ALA A 440 10.36 4.66 -6.65
CA ALA A 440 11.70 5.19 -6.35
C ALA A 440 11.71 6.30 -5.28
N ALA A 441 10.56 6.93 -4.97
CA ALA A 441 10.50 8.11 -4.13
C ALA A 441 10.66 7.78 -2.65
N LYS A 442 11.63 8.41 -1.99
CA LYS A 442 11.90 8.32 -0.55
C LYS A 442 11.53 9.60 0.21
N THR A 443 11.35 10.71 -0.51
CA THR A 443 11.02 12.02 0.06
C THR A 443 9.99 12.76 -0.79
N GLN A 444 9.40 13.82 -0.24
CA GLN A 444 8.52 14.72 -0.99
C GLN A 444 9.26 15.39 -2.17
N LYS A 445 10.55 15.70 -2.00
CA LYS A 445 11.39 16.28 -3.05
C LYS A 445 11.53 15.35 -4.27
N ASP A 446 11.63 14.04 -4.06
CA ASP A 446 11.68 13.04 -5.15
C ASP A 446 10.37 13.03 -5.95
N LEU A 447 9.26 13.42 -5.32
CA LEU A 447 7.95 13.56 -5.94
C LEU A 447 7.72 14.95 -6.57
N GLY A 448 8.73 15.84 -6.55
CA GLY A 448 8.63 17.20 -7.11
C GLY A 448 7.79 18.15 -6.25
N LYS A 449 7.57 17.83 -4.98
CA LYS A 449 6.98 18.76 -4.01
C LYS A 449 8.12 19.47 -3.27
N VAL A 450 8.11 20.79 -3.30
CA VAL A 450 9.08 21.66 -2.62
C VAL A 450 8.61 21.92 -1.20
#